data_5b6875b6c2c0ae5c30889ca0cfaa043c
#
_entry.id   5b6875b6c2c0ae5c30889ca0cfaa043c
#
_cell.length_a   1.000
_cell.length_b   1.000
_cell.length_c   1.000
_cell.angle_alpha   90.00
_cell.angle_beta   90.00
_cell.angle_gamma   90.00
#
_symmetry.space_group_name_H-M   'P 1'
#
loop_
_entity.id
_entity.type
_entity.pdbx_description
1 polymer ?
#
loop_
_entity_poly.entity_id
_entity_poly.type
_entity_poly.pdbx_seq_one_letter_code
_entity_poly.pdbx_strand_id
1 'polypeptide(L)'
;MAQILLAEDDDSMREILAKALRRAGYQVVPVGDGLDALAQLSEKPFDLLLADVVMPGLDGIELARRATKKQPGIKVMFITGFAAVALRAREQSPKDARVLSKPFHLRDLVDQVDGMLRAS
;
A
#
# COMPACT_ATOMS: atom_id res chain seq x y z
N MET A 1 -7.32 3.85 -15.89
CA MET A 1 -7.45 2.98 -14.71
C MET A 1 -6.36 3.29 -13.71
N ALA A 2 -6.72 3.31 -12.44
CA ALA A 2 -5.73 3.60 -11.40
C ALA A 2 -4.73 2.46 -11.26
N GLN A 3 -3.47 2.83 -10.99
CA GLN A 3 -2.34 1.92 -10.84
C GLN A 3 -2.00 1.79 -9.36
N ILE A 4 -1.99 0.57 -8.85
CA ILE A 4 -1.68 0.28 -7.46
C ILE A 4 -0.40 -0.54 -7.37
N LEU A 5 0.54 -0.06 -6.54
CA LEU A 5 1.72 -0.84 -6.18
C LEU A 5 1.44 -1.49 -4.84
N LEU A 6 1.43 -2.83 -4.82
CA LEU A 6 1.13 -3.62 -3.64
C LEU A 6 2.41 -4.26 -3.12
N ALA A 7 2.85 -3.85 -1.94
CA ALA A 7 4.04 -4.40 -1.29
C ALA A 7 3.61 -5.25 -0.09
N GLU A 8 3.76 -6.55 -0.19
CA GLU A 8 3.35 -7.51 0.84
C GLU A 8 4.29 -8.73 0.77
N ASP A 9 4.94 -9.05 1.87
CA ASP A 9 5.90 -10.16 1.91
C ASP A 9 5.25 -11.55 2.05
N ASP A 10 4.02 -11.64 2.55
CA ASP A 10 3.27 -12.88 2.61
C ASP A 10 2.71 -13.22 1.23
N ASP A 11 3.16 -14.33 0.64
CA ASP A 11 2.77 -14.72 -0.71
C ASP A 11 1.26 -14.91 -0.88
N SER A 12 0.63 -15.58 0.08
CA SER A 12 -0.81 -15.85 0.04
C SER A 12 -1.63 -14.57 0.16
N MET A 13 -1.27 -13.72 1.11
CA MET A 13 -1.96 -12.45 1.31
C MET A 13 -1.78 -11.55 0.09
N ARG A 14 -0.56 -11.48 -0.46
CA ARG A 14 -0.29 -10.68 -1.65
C ARG A 14 -1.18 -11.10 -2.83
N GLU A 15 -1.32 -12.40 -3.04
CA GLU A 15 -2.16 -12.92 -4.12
C GLU A 15 -3.64 -12.59 -3.90
N ILE A 16 -4.13 -12.78 -2.68
CA ILE A 16 -5.52 -12.50 -2.33
C ILE A 16 -5.84 -11.01 -2.53
N LEU A 17 -4.97 -10.13 -2.05
CA LEU A 17 -5.15 -8.70 -2.19
C LEU A 17 -5.10 -8.25 -3.65
N ALA A 18 -4.15 -8.77 -4.42
CA ALA A 18 -4.03 -8.43 -5.82
C ALA A 18 -5.28 -8.83 -6.60
N LYS A 19 -5.82 -10.02 -6.35
CA LYS A 19 -7.05 -10.48 -7.01
C LYS A 19 -8.24 -9.59 -6.68
N ALA A 20 -8.42 -9.26 -5.41
CA ALA A 20 -9.54 -8.42 -4.98
C ALA A 20 -9.50 -7.04 -5.65
N LEU A 21 -8.32 -6.44 -5.69
CA LEU A 21 -8.15 -5.12 -6.30
C LEU A 21 -8.34 -5.15 -7.83
N ARG A 22 -7.84 -6.20 -8.49
CA ARG A 22 -8.05 -6.37 -9.93
C ARG A 22 -9.51 -6.55 -10.27
N ARG A 23 -10.26 -7.30 -9.47
CA ARG A 23 -11.71 -7.47 -9.64
C ARG A 23 -12.46 -6.15 -9.49
N ALA A 24 -11.93 -5.24 -8.69
CA ALA A 24 -12.52 -3.92 -8.52
C ALA A 24 -12.18 -2.95 -9.66
N GLY A 25 -11.38 -3.39 -10.64
CA GLY A 25 -11.07 -2.60 -11.83
C GLY A 25 -9.71 -1.90 -11.81
N TYR A 26 -8.88 -2.16 -10.81
CA TYR A 26 -7.57 -1.54 -10.72
C TYR A 26 -6.50 -2.38 -11.42
N GLN A 27 -5.46 -1.70 -11.88
CA GLN A 27 -4.23 -2.38 -12.30
C GLN A 27 -3.33 -2.49 -11.08
N VAL A 28 -2.75 -3.67 -10.86
CA VAL A 28 -1.98 -3.94 -9.64
C VAL A 28 -0.63 -4.53 -10.03
N VAL A 29 0.42 -3.98 -9.45
CA VAL A 29 1.77 -4.55 -9.52
C VAL A 29 2.11 -5.06 -8.13
N PRO A 30 2.04 -6.39 -7.90
CA PRO A 30 2.40 -6.96 -6.60
C PRO A 30 3.90 -7.19 -6.51
N VAL A 31 4.48 -6.85 -5.37
CA VAL A 31 5.89 -7.10 -5.07
C VAL A 31 6.02 -7.65 -3.66
N GLY A 32 7.09 -8.37 -3.40
CA GLY A 32 7.28 -9.09 -2.13
C GLY A 32 8.08 -8.34 -1.07
N ASP A 33 8.68 -7.19 -1.40
CA ASP A 33 9.47 -6.44 -0.44
C ASP A 33 9.60 -4.97 -0.85
N GLY A 34 10.19 -4.16 0.04
CA GLY A 34 10.31 -2.73 -0.17
C GLY A 34 11.30 -2.35 -1.27
N LEU A 35 12.36 -3.13 -1.45
CA LEU A 35 13.35 -2.83 -2.50
C LEU A 35 12.77 -3.05 -3.88
N ASP A 36 12.02 -4.13 -4.08
CA ASP A 36 11.31 -4.36 -5.34
C ASP A 36 10.28 -3.26 -5.60
N ALA A 37 9.60 -2.79 -4.54
CA ALA A 37 8.67 -1.69 -4.66
C ALA A 37 9.36 -0.41 -5.13
N LEU A 38 10.54 -0.09 -4.57
CA LEU A 38 11.30 1.08 -5.01
C LEU A 38 11.72 0.99 -6.47
N ALA A 39 12.10 -0.21 -6.93
CA ALA A 39 12.45 -0.43 -8.32
C ALA A 39 11.26 -0.10 -9.23
N GLN A 40 10.06 -0.53 -8.86
CA GLN A 40 8.85 -0.24 -9.62
C GLN A 40 8.54 1.25 -9.64
N LEU A 41 8.72 1.93 -8.51
CA LEU A 41 8.47 3.37 -8.41
C LEU A 41 9.42 4.19 -9.29
N SER A 42 10.59 3.65 -9.61
CA SER A 42 11.54 4.29 -10.51
C SER A 42 11.19 4.08 -11.98
N GLU A 43 10.33 3.11 -12.30
CA GLU A 43 10.02 2.75 -13.67
C GLU A 43 8.73 3.36 -14.20
N LYS A 44 7.71 3.54 -13.34
CA LYS A 44 6.42 4.07 -13.78
C LYS A 44 5.66 4.75 -12.66
N PRO A 45 4.67 5.61 -13.01
CA PRO A 45 3.84 6.27 -12.00
C PRO A 45 2.82 5.30 -11.39
N PHE A 46 2.50 5.54 -10.12
CA PHE A 46 1.44 4.83 -9.41
C PHE A 46 0.52 5.83 -8.73
N ASP A 47 -0.75 5.46 -8.60
CA ASP A 47 -1.75 6.29 -7.93
C ASP A 47 -1.81 5.99 -6.43
N LEU A 48 -1.53 4.75 -6.05
CA LEU A 48 -1.59 4.30 -4.67
C LEU A 48 -0.47 3.29 -4.37
N LEU A 49 0.18 3.49 -3.23
CA LEU A 49 1.01 2.46 -2.61
C LEU A 49 0.21 1.83 -1.48
N LEU A 50 -0.03 0.52 -1.57
CA LEU A 50 -0.62 -0.28 -0.51
C LEU A 50 0.48 -1.18 0.04
N ALA A 51 0.88 -0.96 1.28
CA ALA A 51 2.04 -1.63 1.85
C ALA A 51 1.79 -2.18 3.25
N ASP A 52 2.28 -3.41 3.49
CA ASP A 52 2.41 -3.90 4.85
C ASP A 52 3.49 -3.08 5.55
N VAL A 53 3.24 -2.67 6.79
CA VAL A 53 4.23 -1.91 7.55
C VAL A 53 5.42 -2.78 7.90
N VAL A 54 5.16 -4.03 8.30
CA VAL A 54 6.22 -4.95 8.75
C VAL A 54 6.66 -5.84 7.59
N MET A 55 7.81 -5.51 7.02
CA MET A 55 8.44 -6.27 5.94
C MET A 55 9.93 -6.38 6.21
N PRO A 56 10.57 -7.49 5.81
CA PRO A 56 12.02 -7.61 5.98
C PRO A 56 12.75 -6.57 5.13
N GLY A 57 13.88 -6.10 5.65
CA GLY A 57 14.68 -5.08 4.99
C GLY A 57 14.07 -3.70 5.14
N LEU A 58 13.52 -3.16 4.07
CA LEU A 58 12.89 -1.85 4.07
C LEU A 58 11.44 -1.98 4.53
N ASP A 59 11.08 -1.39 5.67
CA ASP A 59 9.70 -1.44 6.17
C ASP A 59 8.77 -0.52 5.36
N GLY A 60 7.46 -0.70 5.57
CA GLY A 60 6.46 0.03 4.81
C GLY A 60 6.45 1.53 5.07
N ILE A 61 6.81 1.97 6.27
CA ILE A 61 6.83 3.40 6.60
C ILE A 61 7.97 4.10 5.86
N GLU A 62 9.15 3.50 5.87
CA GLU A 62 10.29 4.06 5.13
C GLU A 62 10.04 3.99 3.61
N LEU A 63 9.43 2.90 3.14
CA LEU A 63 9.04 2.78 1.75
C LEU A 63 8.09 3.92 1.34
N ALA A 64 7.09 4.21 2.17
CA ALA A 64 6.14 5.29 1.89
C ALA A 64 6.83 6.65 1.83
N ARG A 65 7.80 6.91 2.71
CA ARG A 65 8.58 8.14 2.68
C ARG A 65 9.31 8.30 1.35
N ARG A 66 9.97 7.25 0.90
CA ARG A 66 10.71 7.27 -0.35
C ARG A 66 9.79 7.35 -1.57
N ALA A 67 8.65 6.66 -1.50
CA ALA A 67 7.64 6.70 -2.55
C ALA A 67 7.11 8.13 -2.74
N THR A 68 6.78 8.80 -1.65
CA THR A 68 6.28 10.17 -1.68
C THR A 68 7.31 11.16 -2.24
N LYS A 69 8.58 10.92 -1.97
CA LYS A 69 9.65 11.75 -2.55
C LYS A 69 9.80 11.54 -4.06
N LYS A 70 9.70 10.30 -4.52
CA LYS A 70 9.79 9.97 -5.94
C LYS A 70 8.56 10.39 -6.72
N GLN A 71 7.38 10.23 -6.11
CA GLN A 71 6.10 10.50 -6.74
C GLN A 71 5.22 11.28 -5.76
N PRO A 72 5.37 12.62 -5.70
CA PRO A 72 4.68 13.43 -4.68
C PRO A 72 3.15 13.32 -4.67
N GLY A 73 2.55 12.91 -5.78
CA GLY A 73 1.11 12.73 -5.86
C GLY A 73 0.60 11.36 -5.44
N ILE A 74 1.51 10.43 -5.08
CA ILE A 74 1.09 9.07 -4.72
C ILE A 74 0.35 9.07 -3.38
N LYS A 75 -0.74 8.32 -3.32
CA LYS A 75 -1.46 8.10 -2.06
C LYS A 75 -0.92 6.85 -1.39
N VAL A 76 -1.05 6.78 -0.06
CA VAL A 76 -0.48 5.68 0.72
C VAL A 76 -1.54 5.08 1.63
N MET A 77 -1.63 3.75 1.62
CA MET A 77 -2.40 2.99 2.59
C MET A 77 -1.50 1.90 3.18
N PHE A 78 -1.48 1.81 4.50
CA PHE A 78 -0.76 0.75 5.19
C PHE A 78 -1.72 -0.33 5.66
N ILE A 79 -1.22 -1.57 5.71
CA ILE A 79 -1.91 -2.66 6.38
C ILE A 79 -0.98 -3.22 7.45
N THR A 80 -1.53 -3.56 8.62
CA THR A 80 -0.73 -4.10 9.72
C THR A 80 -1.60 -4.88 10.70
N GLY A 81 -1.02 -5.92 11.30
CA GLY A 81 -1.66 -6.69 12.37
C GLY A 81 -1.27 -6.23 13.77
N PHE A 82 -0.45 -5.20 13.90
CA PHE A 82 0.08 -4.77 15.19
C PHE A 82 -0.37 -3.35 15.55
N ALA A 83 -1.11 -3.21 16.66
CA ALA A 83 -1.67 -1.93 17.09
C ALA A 83 -0.60 -0.84 17.31
N ALA A 84 0.52 -1.21 17.96
CA ALA A 84 1.60 -0.25 18.19
C ALA A 84 2.24 0.24 16.89
N VAL A 85 2.37 -0.66 15.92
CA VAL A 85 2.91 -0.33 14.60
C VAL A 85 1.93 0.54 13.83
N ALA A 86 0.62 0.29 13.95
CA ALA A 86 -0.40 1.12 13.32
C ALA A 86 -0.34 2.56 13.84
N LEU A 87 -0.14 2.74 15.14
CA LEU A 87 0.00 4.07 15.73
C LEU A 87 1.23 4.78 15.18
N ARG A 88 2.37 4.08 15.12
CA ARG A 88 3.60 4.64 14.56
C ARG A 88 3.42 5.06 13.09
N ALA A 89 2.72 4.23 12.31
CA ALA A 89 2.46 4.53 10.92
C ALA A 89 1.64 5.82 10.77
N ARG A 90 0.64 6.00 11.61
CA ARG A 90 -0.18 7.21 11.59
C ARG A 90 0.61 8.46 11.92
N GLU A 91 1.57 8.35 12.86
CA GLU A 91 2.38 9.47 13.31
C GLU A 91 3.51 9.84 12.35
N GLN A 92 4.09 8.85 11.67
CA GLN A 92 5.31 9.02 10.87
C GLN A 92 5.09 9.03 9.37
N SER A 93 3.84 8.98 8.93
CA SER A 93 3.51 8.84 7.51
C SER A 93 3.01 10.13 6.90
N PRO A 94 2.91 10.20 5.57
CA PRO A 94 2.29 11.35 4.91
C PRO A 94 0.92 11.64 5.49
N LYS A 95 0.55 12.91 5.50
CA LYS A 95 -0.65 13.43 6.16
C LYS A 95 -1.95 12.73 5.73
N ASP A 96 -2.02 12.31 4.47
CA ASP A 96 -3.21 11.69 3.90
C ASP A 96 -3.15 10.16 3.91
N ALA A 97 -2.11 9.58 4.49
CA ALA A 97 -1.98 8.13 4.56
C ALA A 97 -3.06 7.53 5.46
N ARG A 98 -3.57 6.37 5.04
CA ARG A 98 -4.55 5.62 5.84
C ARG A 98 -3.91 4.33 6.34
N VAL A 99 -4.45 3.80 7.44
CA VAL A 99 -4.00 2.55 8.02
C VAL A 99 -5.20 1.63 8.19
N LEU A 100 -5.10 0.42 7.66
CA LEU A 100 -6.11 -0.61 7.81
C LEU A 100 -5.52 -1.74 8.65
N SER A 101 -6.17 -2.05 9.78
CA SER A 101 -5.69 -3.06 10.72
C SER A 101 -6.19 -4.46 10.36
N LYS A 102 -5.32 -5.46 10.44
CA LYS A 102 -5.69 -6.87 10.31
C LYS A 102 -6.34 -7.36 11.60
N PRO A 103 -7.32 -8.25 11.56
CA PRO A 103 -7.96 -8.77 10.36
C PRO A 103 -8.99 -7.79 9.78
N PHE A 104 -9.17 -7.84 8.47
CA PHE A 104 -10.16 -7.00 7.79
C PHE A 104 -10.86 -7.83 6.71
N HIS A 105 -12.04 -7.38 6.28
CA HIS A 105 -12.71 -7.97 5.13
C HIS A 105 -12.18 -7.35 3.85
N LEU A 106 -12.07 -8.16 2.78
CA LEU A 106 -11.60 -7.65 1.50
C LEU A 106 -12.49 -6.54 0.96
N ARG A 107 -13.78 -6.60 1.23
CA ARG A 107 -14.72 -5.53 0.87
C ARG A 107 -14.32 -4.20 1.51
N ASP A 108 -13.93 -4.22 2.79
CA ASP A 108 -13.53 -3.00 3.48
C ASP A 108 -12.26 -2.42 2.86
N LEU A 109 -11.31 -3.28 2.50
CA LEU A 109 -10.11 -2.83 1.80
C LEU A 109 -10.47 -2.15 0.48
N VAL A 110 -11.29 -2.79 -0.34
CA VAL A 110 -11.68 -2.25 -1.64
C VAL A 110 -12.44 -0.93 -1.47
N ASP A 111 -13.36 -0.86 -0.51
CA ASP A 111 -14.10 0.37 -0.23
C ASP A 111 -13.19 1.51 0.19
N GLN A 112 -12.20 1.24 1.03
CA GLN A 112 -11.21 2.25 1.45
C GLN A 112 -10.35 2.71 0.28
N VAL A 113 -9.89 1.79 -0.54
CA VAL A 113 -9.10 2.12 -1.74
C VAL A 113 -9.93 2.96 -2.70
N ASP A 114 -11.18 2.57 -2.94
CA ASP A 114 -12.10 3.36 -3.79
C ASP A 114 -12.25 4.77 -3.23
N GLY A 115 -12.43 4.90 -1.92
CA GLY A 115 -12.57 6.20 -1.26
C GLY A 115 -11.34 7.09 -1.45
N MET A 116 -10.16 6.52 -1.36
CA MET A 116 -8.91 7.26 -1.56
C MET A 116 -8.71 7.69 -3.01
N LEU A 117 -9.00 6.81 -3.96
CA LEU A 117 -8.69 7.06 -5.37
C LEU A 117 -9.76 7.88 -6.08
N ARG A 118 -10.99 7.90 -5.58
CA ARG A 118 -12.09 8.68 -6.16
C ARG A 118 -12.26 10.05 -5.48
N ALA A 119 -11.68 10.25 -4.32
CA ALA A 119 -11.78 11.49 -3.55
C ALA A 119 -10.68 12.45 -3.93
N SER A 120 -10.62 12.84 -5.17
CA SER A 120 -9.59 13.78 -5.63
C SER A 120 -10.14 15.17 -5.78
#